data_d6310ceb6fc1059d54175727b3a1dcae
#
_entry.id   d6310ceb6fc1059d54175727b3a1dcae
#
_cell.length_a   1.000
_cell.length_b   1.000
_cell.length_c   1.000
_cell.angle_alpha   90.00
_cell.angle_beta   90.00
_cell.angle_gamma   90.00
#
_symmetry.space_group_name_H-M   'P 1'
#
loop_
_entity.id
_entity.type
_entity.pdbx_description
1 polymer ?
#
loop_
_entity_poly.entity_id
_entity_poly.type
_entity_poly.pdbx_seq_one_letter_code
_entity_poly.pdbx_strand_id
1 'polypeptide(L)'
;MKTETTYMKTLGKVEAKLSRMKEQAAAVRWFYENGNLSESYNRSLRLEELSEQAVLLTRVLPAYTGATGATAQTDAIISDTIPVEVGFTAEGWFSVRIPALLPKKASGSADYIRSYLYPAMRKFFEGKPPVRFRDCVLAYRHVYDRSRPERAMRDHDNIETNIVTDILALYVLPDDHPAVCSHYYCSAAGSEDRTEVYVIPKHDFPMWMVEEKTLPDKGVKLYEVRFC
;
A
#
# COMPACT_ATOMS: atom_id res chain seq x y z
N MET A 1 -38.06 19.26 -7.35
CA MET A 1 -37.11 18.28 -6.75
C MET A 1 -35.73 18.94 -6.70
N LYS A 2 -35.16 19.17 -5.51
CA LYS A 2 -33.74 19.59 -5.41
C LYS A 2 -32.86 18.45 -5.90
N THR A 3 -32.04 18.69 -6.91
CA THR A 3 -31.07 17.70 -7.39
C THR A 3 -30.12 17.38 -6.22
N GLU A 4 -30.07 16.12 -5.85
CA GLU A 4 -29.20 15.64 -4.78
C GLU A 4 -27.72 15.95 -5.15
N THR A 5 -26.98 16.62 -4.27
CA THR A 5 -25.60 16.98 -4.52
C THR A 5 -24.69 15.75 -4.53
N THR A 6 -23.54 15.83 -5.23
CA THR A 6 -22.53 14.75 -5.24
C THR A 6 -22.06 14.40 -3.81
N TYR A 7 -21.96 15.40 -2.94
CA TYR A 7 -21.67 15.22 -1.51
C TYR A 7 -22.69 14.28 -0.85
N MET A 8 -23.99 14.60 -0.94
CA MET A 8 -25.06 13.79 -0.31
C MET A 8 -25.15 12.39 -0.87
N LYS A 9 -24.98 12.22 -2.18
CA LYS A 9 -24.91 10.88 -2.81
C LYS A 9 -23.75 10.06 -2.29
N THR A 10 -22.57 10.67 -2.13
CA THR A 10 -21.37 9.99 -1.60
C THR A 10 -21.53 9.67 -0.13
N LEU A 11 -22.07 10.59 0.66
CA LEU A 11 -22.37 10.37 2.08
C LEU A 11 -23.34 9.18 2.26
N GLY A 12 -24.42 9.10 1.48
CA GLY A 12 -25.34 7.97 1.51
C GLY A 12 -24.66 6.62 1.17
N LYS A 13 -23.68 6.62 0.26
CA LYS A 13 -22.86 5.41 0.00
C LYS A 13 -21.99 5.05 1.19
N VAL A 14 -21.41 6.03 1.90
CA VAL A 14 -20.63 5.79 3.13
C VAL A 14 -21.52 5.18 4.20
N GLU A 15 -22.70 5.76 4.46
CA GLU A 15 -23.66 5.26 5.45
C GLU A 15 -24.08 3.81 5.16
N ALA A 16 -24.39 3.50 3.90
CA ALA A 16 -24.72 2.14 3.47
C ALA A 16 -23.54 1.16 3.69
N LYS A 17 -22.29 1.58 3.45
CA LYS A 17 -21.11 0.76 3.72
C LYS A 17 -20.91 0.52 5.21
N LEU A 18 -21.05 1.55 6.05
CA LEU A 18 -20.92 1.43 7.50
C LEU A 18 -21.97 0.47 8.08
N SER A 19 -23.22 0.51 7.58
CA SER A 19 -24.26 -0.44 7.98
C SER A 19 -23.86 -1.89 7.67
N ARG A 20 -23.38 -2.14 6.44
CA ARG A 20 -22.93 -3.47 6.02
C ARG A 20 -21.71 -3.94 6.83
N MET A 21 -20.76 -3.04 7.13
CA MET A 21 -19.60 -3.36 7.97
C MET A 21 -20.05 -3.77 9.38
N LYS A 22 -21.01 -3.06 9.96
CA LYS A 22 -21.58 -3.40 11.27
C LYS A 22 -22.22 -4.79 11.28
N GLU A 23 -22.99 -5.12 10.22
CA GLU A 23 -23.61 -6.44 10.04
C GLU A 23 -22.54 -7.55 9.91
N GLN A 24 -21.49 -7.33 9.09
CA GLN A 24 -20.40 -8.29 8.95
C GLN A 24 -19.62 -8.49 10.24
N ALA A 25 -19.32 -7.41 10.99
CA ALA A 25 -18.64 -7.50 12.28
C ALA A 25 -19.45 -8.33 13.31
N ALA A 26 -20.76 -8.15 13.33
CA ALA A 26 -21.65 -8.96 14.16
C ALA A 26 -21.64 -10.44 13.76
N ALA A 27 -21.65 -10.72 12.45
CA ALA A 27 -21.58 -12.08 11.92
C ALA A 27 -20.24 -12.75 12.24
N VAL A 28 -19.11 -12.04 12.08
CA VAL A 28 -17.76 -12.52 12.47
C VAL A 28 -17.77 -12.99 13.92
N ARG A 29 -18.27 -12.15 14.83
CA ARG A 29 -18.35 -12.48 16.26
C ARG A 29 -19.22 -13.71 16.51
N TRP A 30 -20.41 -13.75 15.93
CA TRP A 30 -21.34 -14.85 16.13
C TRP A 30 -20.77 -16.20 15.67
N PHE A 31 -20.17 -16.26 14.47
CA PHE A 31 -19.56 -17.48 13.96
C PHE A 31 -18.36 -17.91 14.78
N TYR A 32 -17.55 -16.96 15.26
CA TYR A 32 -16.40 -17.25 16.12
C TYR A 32 -16.85 -17.87 17.47
N GLU A 33 -17.81 -17.24 18.14
CA GLU A 33 -18.35 -17.70 19.43
C GLU A 33 -19.03 -19.08 19.31
N ASN A 34 -19.58 -19.41 18.13
CA ASN A 34 -20.20 -20.72 17.89
C ASN A 34 -19.22 -21.76 17.27
N GLY A 35 -17.91 -21.49 17.29
CA GLY A 35 -16.87 -22.42 16.84
C GLY A 35 -16.77 -22.62 15.33
N ASN A 36 -17.52 -21.87 14.51
CA ASN A 36 -17.43 -21.92 13.06
C ASN A 36 -16.32 -20.96 12.55
N LEU A 37 -15.06 -21.37 12.76
CA LEU A 37 -13.90 -20.57 12.42
C LEU A 37 -13.78 -20.28 10.90
N SER A 38 -14.21 -21.22 10.05
CA SER A 38 -14.16 -21.05 8.59
C SER A 38 -15.06 -19.93 8.13
N GLU A 39 -16.31 -19.89 8.61
CA GLU A 39 -17.26 -18.85 8.23
C GLU A 39 -16.88 -17.51 8.88
N SER A 40 -16.38 -17.52 10.12
CA SER A 40 -15.83 -16.31 10.76
C SER A 40 -14.69 -15.72 9.94
N TYR A 41 -13.78 -16.54 9.43
CA TYR A 41 -12.70 -16.12 8.54
C TYR A 41 -13.24 -15.49 7.25
N ASN A 42 -14.18 -16.15 6.56
CA ASN A 42 -14.76 -15.64 5.32
C ASN A 42 -15.45 -14.27 5.53
N ARG A 43 -16.17 -14.11 6.65
CA ARG A 43 -16.82 -12.85 7.01
C ARG A 43 -15.81 -11.75 7.36
N SER A 44 -14.68 -12.11 7.98
CA SER A 44 -13.59 -11.18 8.25
C SER A 44 -12.97 -10.63 6.96
N LEU A 45 -12.75 -11.46 5.95
CA LEU A 45 -12.29 -11.02 4.63
C LEU A 45 -13.28 -10.05 3.96
N ARG A 46 -14.58 -10.33 4.11
CA ARG A 46 -15.62 -9.44 3.59
C ARG A 46 -15.66 -8.11 4.32
N LEU A 47 -15.41 -8.12 5.63
CA LEU A 47 -15.31 -6.90 6.43
C LEU A 47 -14.10 -6.06 6.00
N GLU A 48 -12.94 -6.70 5.76
CA GLU A 48 -11.74 -6.03 5.22
C GLU A 48 -12.05 -5.33 3.88
N GLU A 49 -12.64 -6.04 2.92
CA GLU A 49 -13.02 -5.48 1.61
C GLU A 49 -13.96 -4.27 1.73
N LEU A 50 -14.95 -4.36 2.60
CA LEU A 50 -15.87 -3.25 2.85
C LEU A 50 -15.17 -2.03 3.47
N SER A 51 -14.19 -2.25 4.36
CA SER A 51 -13.43 -1.16 4.99
C SER A 51 -12.59 -0.40 3.98
N GLU A 52 -11.90 -1.09 3.08
CA GLU A 52 -11.12 -0.48 1.99
C GLU A 52 -12.00 0.38 1.08
N GLN A 53 -13.17 -0.15 0.70
CA GLN A 53 -14.14 0.60 -0.10
C GLN A 53 -14.73 1.80 0.65
N ALA A 54 -14.94 1.71 1.97
CA ALA A 54 -15.42 2.82 2.79
C ALA A 54 -14.37 3.93 2.87
N VAL A 55 -13.10 3.58 3.07
CA VAL A 55 -11.98 4.53 3.09
C VAL A 55 -11.93 5.38 1.82
N LEU A 56 -12.07 4.78 0.65
CA LEU A 56 -12.06 5.53 -0.61
C LEU A 56 -13.21 6.55 -0.70
N LEU A 57 -14.40 6.17 -0.23
CA LEU A 57 -15.56 7.06 -0.22
C LEU A 57 -15.39 8.21 0.79
N THR A 58 -14.84 7.94 1.97
CA THR A 58 -14.63 8.96 3.00
C THR A 58 -13.54 9.96 2.61
N ARG A 59 -12.47 9.53 1.93
CA ARG A 59 -11.37 10.40 1.48
C ARG A 59 -11.80 11.47 0.48
N VAL A 60 -12.83 11.23 -0.33
CA VAL A 60 -13.32 12.21 -1.29
C VAL A 60 -14.36 13.18 -0.72
N LEU A 61 -14.99 12.85 0.42
CA LEU A 61 -16.03 13.70 1.02
C LEU A 61 -15.56 15.13 1.32
N PRO A 62 -14.38 15.39 1.94
CA PRO A 62 -13.93 16.75 2.21
C PRO A 62 -13.83 17.61 0.96
N ALA A 63 -13.33 17.07 -0.16
CA ALA A 63 -13.23 17.79 -1.42
C ALA A 63 -14.59 18.22 -1.98
N TYR A 64 -15.63 17.43 -1.77
CA TYR A 64 -17.00 17.75 -2.23
C TYR A 64 -17.69 18.84 -1.41
N THR A 65 -17.12 19.25 -0.28
CA THR A 65 -17.61 20.42 0.48
C THR A 65 -17.28 21.75 -0.20
N GLY A 66 -16.30 21.77 -1.10
CA GLY A 66 -15.75 22.99 -1.70
C GLY A 66 -14.86 23.79 -0.75
N ALA A 67 -14.49 23.25 0.41
CA ALA A 67 -13.62 23.92 1.36
C ALA A 67 -12.20 24.08 0.80
N THR A 68 -11.64 25.28 0.92
CA THR A 68 -10.27 25.56 0.51
C THR A 68 -9.29 24.72 1.34
N GLY A 69 -8.35 24.04 0.68
CA GLY A 69 -7.35 23.20 1.37
C GLY A 69 -7.83 21.82 1.78
N ALA A 70 -9.08 21.43 1.49
CA ALA A 70 -9.62 20.11 1.84
C ALA A 70 -8.74 18.94 1.38
N THR A 71 -8.21 18.99 0.17
CA THR A 71 -7.31 17.96 -0.37
C THR A 71 -6.01 17.89 0.43
N ALA A 72 -5.38 19.02 0.73
CA ALA A 72 -4.13 19.05 1.50
C ALA A 72 -4.33 18.52 2.93
N GLN A 73 -5.44 18.84 3.56
CA GLN A 73 -5.78 18.28 4.88
C GLN A 73 -6.03 16.76 4.83
N THR A 74 -6.72 16.29 3.80
CA THR A 74 -6.92 14.85 3.58
C THR A 74 -5.60 14.13 3.36
N ASP A 75 -4.71 14.68 2.53
CA ASP A 75 -3.37 14.12 2.29
C ASP A 75 -2.55 14.07 3.60
N ALA A 76 -2.65 15.09 4.47
CA ALA A 76 -1.99 15.10 5.77
C ALA A 76 -2.52 13.97 6.68
N ILE A 77 -3.85 13.81 6.79
CA ILE A 77 -4.47 12.72 7.57
C ILE A 77 -4.01 11.35 7.05
N ILE A 78 -3.96 11.18 5.74
CA ILE A 78 -3.51 9.92 5.12
C ILE A 78 -2.04 9.67 5.45
N SER A 79 -1.19 10.69 5.33
CA SER A 79 0.24 10.59 5.65
C SER A 79 0.50 10.22 7.11
N ASP A 80 -0.30 10.75 8.04
CA ASP A 80 -0.20 10.43 9.46
C ASP A 80 -0.72 9.01 9.78
N THR A 81 -1.74 8.56 9.04
CA THR A 81 -2.35 7.25 9.25
C THR A 81 -1.56 6.12 8.59
N ILE A 82 -0.98 6.39 7.41
CA ILE A 82 -0.17 5.44 6.63
C ILE A 82 1.16 6.12 6.32
N PRO A 83 2.09 6.20 7.29
CA PRO A 83 3.38 6.89 7.12
C PRO A 83 4.30 6.09 6.19
N VAL A 84 4.16 6.31 4.89
CA VAL A 84 5.04 5.71 3.88
C VAL A 84 6.42 6.34 3.96
N GLU A 85 7.43 5.52 4.19
CA GLU A 85 8.83 5.94 4.14
C GLU A 85 9.36 5.80 2.71
N VAL A 86 10.03 6.83 2.22
CA VAL A 86 10.64 6.87 0.88
C VAL A 86 12.07 7.34 1.00
N GLY A 87 13.00 6.70 0.32
CA GLY A 87 14.41 7.09 0.38
C GLY A 87 15.33 6.16 -0.37
N PHE A 88 16.62 6.31 -0.07
CA PHE A 88 17.68 5.46 -0.60
C PHE A 88 18.31 4.66 0.53
N THR A 89 18.70 3.42 0.27
CA THR A 89 19.52 2.64 1.20
C THR A 89 20.97 3.15 1.22
N ALA A 90 21.80 2.63 2.11
CA ALA A 90 23.23 2.96 2.16
C ALA A 90 23.96 2.57 0.87
N GLU A 91 23.50 1.53 0.18
CA GLU A 91 24.01 1.02 -1.09
C GLU A 91 23.55 1.87 -2.30
N GLY A 92 22.67 2.85 -2.06
CA GLY A 92 22.12 3.74 -3.11
C GLY A 92 20.93 3.15 -3.88
N TRP A 93 20.31 2.06 -3.40
CA TRP A 93 19.07 1.54 -3.94
C TRP A 93 17.89 2.41 -3.50
N PHE A 94 16.97 2.69 -4.40
CA PHE A 94 15.75 3.39 -4.00
C PHE A 94 14.80 2.43 -3.30
N SER A 95 14.16 2.87 -2.23
CA SER A 95 13.24 2.04 -1.47
C SER A 95 12.02 2.82 -1.01
N VAL A 96 10.90 2.12 -1.01
CA VAL A 96 9.63 2.55 -0.42
C VAL A 96 9.21 1.51 0.63
N ARG A 97 8.89 1.98 1.84
CA ARG A 97 8.36 1.14 2.91
C ARG A 97 6.94 1.59 3.26
N ILE A 98 6.00 0.70 3.06
CA ILE A 98 4.58 0.89 3.35
C ILE A 98 4.28 0.13 4.65
N PRO A 99 3.73 0.78 5.70
CA PRO A 99 3.46 0.15 7.00
C PRO A 99 2.19 -0.72 6.97
N ALA A 100 1.98 -1.43 5.88
CA ALA A 100 0.89 -2.36 5.66
C ALA A 100 1.23 -3.34 4.54
N LEU A 101 0.55 -4.47 4.51
CA LEU A 101 0.57 -5.36 3.35
C LEU A 101 -0.28 -4.74 2.22
N LEU A 102 0.21 -4.81 1.00
CA LEU A 102 -0.59 -4.40 -0.16
C LEU A 102 -1.89 -5.23 -0.23
N PRO A 103 -3.02 -4.64 -0.60
CA PRO A 103 -4.28 -5.36 -0.73
C PRO A 103 -4.22 -6.39 -1.85
N LYS A 104 -5.18 -7.33 -1.83
CA LYS A 104 -5.40 -8.23 -2.96
C LYS A 104 -5.93 -7.44 -4.16
N LYS A 105 -5.68 -7.94 -5.36
CA LYS A 105 -6.27 -7.41 -6.60
C LYS A 105 -7.80 -7.48 -6.51
N ALA A 106 -8.43 -6.33 -6.33
CA ALA A 106 -9.87 -6.18 -6.25
C ALA A 106 -10.29 -4.79 -6.73
N SER A 107 -11.59 -4.57 -6.95
CA SER A 107 -12.10 -3.25 -7.32
C SER A 107 -11.79 -2.21 -6.23
N GLY A 108 -11.07 -1.16 -6.60
CA GLY A 108 -10.63 -0.07 -5.71
C GLY A 108 -9.27 -0.25 -5.06
N SER A 109 -8.64 -1.43 -5.14
CA SER A 109 -7.31 -1.67 -4.53
C SER A 109 -6.23 -0.73 -5.07
N ALA A 110 -6.22 -0.50 -6.38
CA ALA A 110 -5.28 0.43 -7.01
C ALA A 110 -5.50 1.88 -6.53
N ASP A 111 -6.73 2.33 -6.40
CA ASP A 111 -7.06 3.66 -5.91
C ASP A 111 -6.71 3.84 -4.43
N TYR A 112 -6.89 2.78 -3.64
CA TYR A 112 -6.48 2.76 -2.23
C TYR A 112 -4.98 2.97 -2.10
N ILE A 113 -4.15 2.21 -2.82
CA ILE A 113 -2.68 2.35 -2.82
C ILE A 113 -2.28 3.72 -3.34
N ARG A 114 -2.84 4.15 -4.47
CA ARG A 114 -2.54 5.47 -5.06
C ARG A 114 -2.76 6.60 -4.08
N SER A 115 -3.79 6.53 -3.26
CA SER A 115 -4.19 7.60 -2.34
C SER A 115 -3.16 7.90 -1.23
N TYR A 116 -2.28 6.98 -0.88
CA TYR A 116 -1.20 7.22 0.09
C TYR A 116 0.20 7.21 -0.54
N LEU A 117 0.44 6.35 -1.53
CA LEU A 117 1.76 6.22 -2.12
C LEU A 117 2.12 7.40 -3.01
N TYR A 118 1.18 7.85 -3.87
CA TYR A 118 1.44 8.97 -4.77
C TYR A 118 1.78 10.27 -4.04
N PRO A 119 1.04 10.71 -3.00
CA PRO A 119 1.41 11.88 -2.21
C PRO A 119 2.77 11.75 -1.52
N ALA A 120 3.11 10.57 -0.98
CA ALA A 120 4.40 10.31 -0.34
C ALA A 120 5.56 10.46 -1.35
N MET A 121 5.43 9.86 -2.53
CA MET A 121 6.42 9.99 -3.61
C MET A 121 6.56 11.42 -4.09
N ARG A 122 5.45 12.12 -4.32
CA ARG A 122 5.46 13.53 -4.72
C ARG A 122 6.18 14.40 -3.69
N LYS A 123 5.87 14.24 -2.40
CA LYS A 123 6.51 14.96 -1.29
C LYS A 123 8.01 14.68 -1.24
N PHE A 124 8.42 13.42 -1.39
CA PHE A 124 9.84 13.04 -1.35
C PHE A 124 10.64 13.68 -2.49
N PHE A 125 10.07 13.74 -3.70
CA PHE A 125 10.76 14.28 -4.89
C PHE A 125 10.58 15.79 -5.08
N GLU A 126 9.82 16.48 -4.22
CA GLU A 126 9.64 17.93 -4.28
C GLU A 126 11.00 18.64 -4.14
N GLY A 127 11.36 19.43 -5.17
CA GLY A 127 12.63 20.14 -5.21
C GLY A 127 13.90 19.31 -5.39
N LYS A 128 13.76 17.98 -5.59
CA LYS A 128 14.90 17.07 -5.81
C LYS A 128 15.10 16.80 -7.30
N PRO A 129 16.35 16.59 -7.75
CA PRO A 129 16.63 16.21 -9.11
C PRO A 129 16.03 14.82 -9.41
N PRO A 130 15.60 14.58 -10.68
CA PRO A 130 15.09 13.28 -11.07
C PRO A 130 16.19 12.20 -11.00
N VAL A 131 15.84 11.06 -10.45
CA VAL A 131 16.68 9.86 -10.45
C VAL A 131 16.07 8.85 -11.42
N ARG A 132 16.89 8.17 -12.23
CA ARG A 132 16.41 7.17 -13.19
C ARG A 132 17.26 5.91 -13.12
N PHE A 133 16.63 4.82 -12.74
CA PHE A 133 17.20 3.49 -12.79
C PHE A 133 16.89 2.88 -14.16
N ARG A 134 17.94 2.52 -14.90
CA ARG A 134 17.85 1.79 -16.16
C ARG A 134 18.42 0.39 -15.92
N ASP A 135 17.78 -0.65 -16.40
CA ASP A 135 18.18 -2.03 -16.16
C ASP A 135 18.25 -2.36 -14.66
N CYS A 136 17.08 -2.49 -14.05
CA CYS A 136 16.93 -2.71 -12.62
C CYS A 136 15.96 -3.85 -12.29
N VAL A 137 15.95 -4.24 -11.04
CA VAL A 137 14.97 -5.17 -10.46
C VAL A 137 14.10 -4.42 -9.46
N LEU A 138 12.79 -4.52 -9.61
CA LEU A 138 11.82 -4.13 -8.60
C LEU A 138 11.60 -5.33 -7.67
N ALA A 139 12.18 -5.28 -6.48
CA ALA A 139 12.02 -6.33 -5.48
C ALA A 139 10.92 -5.95 -4.50
N TYR A 140 9.84 -6.72 -4.50
CA TYR A 140 8.71 -6.62 -3.58
C TYR A 140 8.90 -7.60 -2.44
N ARG A 141 9.15 -7.10 -1.24
CA ARG A 141 9.33 -7.88 -0.02
C ARG A 141 8.12 -7.69 0.90
N HIS A 142 7.29 -8.72 1.01
CA HIS A 142 6.15 -8.72 1.90
C HIS A 142 6.58 -9.27 3.26
N VAL A 143 6.64 -8.41 4.26
CA VAL A 143 6.97 -8.80 5.64
C VAL A 143 5.68 -9.04 6.38
N TYR A 144 5.53 -10.27 6.89
CA TYR A 144 4.36 -10.70 7.65
C TYR A 144 4.70 -10.73 9.14
N ASP A 145 3.78 -10.25 9.96
CA ASP A 145 3.87 -10.42 11.41
C ASP A 145 4.04 -11.91 11.76
N ARG A 146 5.03 -12.23 12.59
CA ARG A 146 5.34 -13.63 13.00
C ARG A 146 4.17 -14.32 13.70
N SER A 147 3.25 -13.56 14.30
CA SER A 147 2.04 -14.11 14.92
C SER A 147 0.96 -14.50 13.91
N ARG A 148 1.11 -14.09 12.65
CA ARG A 148 0.15 -14.40 11.59
C ARG A 148 0.21 -15.89 11.24
N PRO A 149 -0.94 -16.59 11.18
CA PRO A 149 -0.97 -17.96 10.68
C PRO A 149 -0.45 -18.02 9.23
N GLU A 150 0.36 -19.06 8.89
CA GLU A 150 0.93 -19.23 7.54
C GLU A 150 -0.14 -19.17 6.44
N ARG A 151 -1.29 -19.80 6.66
CA ARG A 151 -2.44 -19.76 5.73
C ARG A 151 -3.02 -18.37 5.48
N ALA A 152 -2.62 -17.38 6.27
CA ALA A 152 -3.03 -15.98 6.08
C ALA A 152 -2.01 -15.18 5.25
N MET A 153 -0.90 -15.79 4.83
CA MET A 153 0.00 -15.21 3.84
C MET A 153 -0.68 -15.19 2.47
N ARG A 154 -0.39 -14.16 1.69
CA ARG A 154 -1.01 -13.93 0.38
C ARG A 154 -0.12 -14.49 -0.72
N ASP A 155 -0.74 -15.11 -1.73
CA ASP A 155 -0.03 -15.47 -2.95
C ASP A 155 0.39 -14.20 -3.71
N HIS A 156 1.62 -14.15 -4.19
CA HIS A 156 2.19 -12.94 -4.79
C HIS A 156 1.44 -12.50 -6.05
N ASP A 157 0.86 -13.41 -6.81
CA ASP A 157 0.08 -13.13 -8.03
C ASP A 157 -1.26 -12.44 -7.74
N ASN A 158 -1.77 -12.58 -6.51
CA ASN A 158 -3.02 -11.99 -6.04
C ASN A 158 -2.84 -10.62 -5.36
N ILE A 159 -1.61 -10.13 -5.19
CA ILE A 159 -1.32 -8.85 -4.56
C ILE A 159 -1.32 -7.74 -5.62
N GLU A 160 -1.91 -6.58 -5.28
CA GLU A 160 -1.95 -5.40 -6.16
C GLU A 160 -0.60 -4.68 -6.15
N THR A 161 0.28 -5.07 -7.09
CA THR A 161 1.62 -4.47 -7.26
C THR A 161 1.72 -3.56 -8.48
N ASN A 162 0.78 -3.67 -9.43
CA ASN A 162 0.85 -2.93 -10.69
C ASN A 162 0.86 -1.42 -10.46
N ILE A 163 -0.08 -0.91 -9.67
CA ILE A 163 -0.15 0.52 -9.36
C ILE A 163 1.09 1.04 -8.62
N VAL A 164 1.74 0.19 -7.83
CA VAL A 164 3.00 0.55 -7.17
C VAL A 164 4.10 0.71 -8.22
N THR A 165 4.22 -0.25 -9.17
CA THR A 165 5.13 -0.17 -10.31
C THR A 165 4.89 1.10 -11.12
N ASP A 166 3.63 1.41 -11.47
CA ASP A 166 3.26 2.60 -12.25
C ASP A 166 3.70 3.89 -11.54
N ILE A 167 3.48 3.98 -10.22
CA ILE A 167 3.88 5.14 -9.44
C ILE A 167 5.41 5.26 -9.35
N LEU A 168 6.12 4.14 -9.14
CA LEU A 168 7.59 4.14 -9.13
C LEU A 168 8.15 4.55 -10.50
N ALA A 169 7.55 4.08 -11.60
CA ALA A 169 7.96 4.44 -12.94
C ALA A 169 7.91 5.95 -13.18
N LEU A 170 6.88 6.63 -12.70
CA LEU A 170 6.76 8.10 -12.82
C LEU A 170 7.96 8.85 -12.24
N TYR A 171 8.56 8.35 -11.14
CA TYR A 171 9.58 9.08 -10.37
C TYR A 171 11.00 8.54 -10.58
N VAL A 172 11.19 7.23 -10.68
CA VAL A 172 12.52 6.62 -10.59
C VAL A 172 12.88 5.70 -11.77
N LEU A 173 11.96 5.42 -12.68
CA LEU A 173 12.23 4.65 -13.90
C LEU A 173 12.01 5.52 -15.15
N PRO A 174 12.67 5.24 -16.27
CA PRO A 174 12.32 5.84 -17.56
C PRO A 174 10.98 5.30 -18.09
N ASP A 175 10.63 4.04 -17.76
CA ASP A 175 9.44 3.31 -18.19
C ASP A 175 9.32 2.05 -17.33
N ASP A 176 8.14 1.43 -17.25
CA ASP A 176 7.89 0.13 -16.61
C ASP A 176 8.06 -1.07 -17.57
N HIS A 177 8.54 -0.81 -18.79
CA HIS A 177 8.73 -1.83 -19.81
C HIS A 177 9.70 -2.94 -19.36
N PRO A 178 9.48 -4.22 -19.71
CA PRO A 178 10.33 -5.36 -19.30
C PRO A 178 11.82 -5.24 -19.67
N ALA A 179 12.17 -4.40 -20.65
CA ALA A 179 13.57 -4.09 -20.97
C ALA A 179 14.23 -3.10 -19.97
N VAL A 180 13.43 -2.43 -19.13
CA VAL A 180 13.91 -1.46 -18.15
C VAL A 180 13.96 -2.09 -16.76
N CYS A 181 12.91 -2.83 -16.38
CA CYS A 181 12.82 -3.44 -15.06
C CYS A 181 12.31 -4.89 -15.11
N SER A 182 12.85 -5.69 -14.23
CA SER A 182 12.36 -7.03 -13.91
C SER A 182 11.71 -7.01 -12.55
N HIS A 183 10.80 -7.95 -12.26
CA HIS A 183 10.14 -8.05 -10.97
C HIS A 183 10.62 -9.26 -10.19
N TYR A 184 10.80 -9.08 -8.89
CA TYR A 184 11.10 -10.14 -7.95
C TYR A 184 10.18 -10.01 -6.73
N TYR A 185 9.67 -11.13 -6.25
CA TYR A 185 8.76 -11.18 -5.12
C TYR A 185 9.30 -12.12 -4.06
N CYS A 186 9.32 -11.67 -2.81
CA CYS A 186 9.69 -12.50 -1.68
C CYS A 186 8.84 -12.18 -0.45
N SER A 187 8.89 -13.07 0.52
CA SER A 187 8.19 -12.95 1.80
C SER A 187 9.15 -13.17 2.95
N ALA A 188 8.97 -12.44 4.02
CA ALA A 188 9.73 -12.58 5.25
C ALA A 188 8.81 -12.53 6.47
N ALA A 189 9.27 -13.05 7.61
CA ALA A 189 8.60 -12.88 8.90
C ALA A 189 9.24 -11.71 9.66
N GLY A 190 8.42 -10.81 10.21
CA GLY A 190 8.87 -9.65 10.97
C GLY A 190 8.05 -9.41 12.23
N SER A 191 8.27 -8.29 12.90
CA SER A 191 7.51 -7.87 14.07
C SER A 191 6.15 -7.27 13.71
N GLU A 192 5.99 -6.79 12.47
CA GLU A 192 4.80 -6.09 11.98
C GLU A 192 4.60 -6.35 10.50
N ASP A 193 3.33 -6.32 10.07
CA ASP A 193 2.99 -6.39 8.65
C ASP A 193 3.48 -5.13 7.92
N ARG A 194 4.21 -5.30 6.82
CA ARG A 194 4.60 -4.20 5.94
C ARG A 194 4.98 -4.69 4.54
N THR A 195 5.03 -3.77 3.61
CA THR A 195 5.57 -4.01 2.28
C THR A 195 6.78 -3.11 2.05
N GLU A 196 7.87 -3.71 1.65
CA GLU A 196 9.10 -3.01 1.23
C GLU A 196 9.29 -3.20 -0.27
N VAL A 197 9.52 -2.11 -0.99
CA VAL A 197 9.81 -2.17 -2.43
C VAL A 197 11.16 -1.55 -2.66
N TYR A 198 12.04 -2.29 -3.33
CA TYR A 198 13.38 -1.84 -3.67
C TYR A 198 13.53 -1.72 -5.18
N VAL A 199 14.13 -0.64 -5.64
CA VAL A 199 14.59 -0.46 -7.03
C VAL A 199 16.09 -0.64 -7.04
N ILE A 200 16.55 -1.77 -7.53
CA ILE A 200 17.93 -2.24 -7.40
C ILE A 200 18.55 -2.30 -8.80
N PRO A 201 19.69 -1.65 -9.07
CA PRO A 201 20.43 -1.89 -10.30
C PRO A 201 20.65 -3.38 -10.49
N LYS A 202 20.48 -3.89 -11.70
CA LYS A 202 20.48 -5.34 -11.96
C LYS A 202 21.81 -6.00 -11.58
N HIS A 203 22.91 -5.27 -11.70
CA HIS A 203 24.24 -5.76 -11.30
C HIS A 203 24.40 -5.90 -9.79
N ASP A 204 23.63 -5.15 -8.98
CA ASP A 204 23.61 -5.21 -7.51
C ASP A 204 22.63 -6.25 -6.97
N PHE A 205 21.71 -6.76 -7.80
CA PHE A 205 20.67 -7.66 -7.35
C PHE A 205 21.19 -8.94 -6.68
N PRO A 206 22.31 -9.58 -7.12
CA PRO A 206 22.90 -10.71 -6.39
C PRO A 206 23.32 -10.34 -4.94
N MET A 207 23.85 -9.12 -4.73
CA MET A 207 24.19 -8.62 -3.40
C MET A 207 22.94 -8.45 -2.54
N TRP A 208 21.91 -7.81 -3.09
CA TRP A 208 20.63 -7.67 -2.39
C TRP A 208 20.04 -9.01 -1.97
N MET A 209 20.10 -10.04 -2.82
CA MET A 209 19.59 -11.40 -2.50
C MET A 209 20.32 -12.07 -1.32
N VAL A 210 21.58 -11.73 -1.09
CA VAL A 210 22.33 -12.19 0.07
C VAL A 210 21.91 -11.41 1.32
N GLU A 211 21.83 -10.09 1.21
CA GLU A 211 21.50 -9.18 2.30
C GLU A 211 20.03 -9.32 2.75
N GLU A 212 19.13 -9.64 1.82
CA GLU A 212 17.68 -9.77 2.10
C GLU A 212 17.40 -10.68 3.31
N LYS A 213 18.18 -11.75 3.48
CA LYS A 213 18.04 -12.72 4.57
C LYS A 213 18.44 -12.18 5.94
N THR A 214 19.21 -11.10 5.97
CA THR A 214 19.76 -10.48 7.18
C THR A 214 19.27 -9.06 7.41
N LEU A 215 18.31 -8.59 6.60
CA LEU A 215 17.73 -7.27 6.76
C LEU A 215 17.17 -7.08 8.17
N PRO A 216 17.38 -5.89 8.77
CA PRO A 216 16.87 -5.59 10.10
C PRO A 216 15.35 -5.79 10.19
N ASP A 217 14.87 -6.25 11.34
CA ASP A 217 13.45 -6.53 11.57
C ASP A 217 12.52 -5.31 11.32
N LYS A 218 13.06 -4.11 11.55
CA LYS A 218 12.36 -2.84 11.25
C LYS A 218 12.65 -2.28 9.85
N GLY A 219 13.35 -3.04 9.00
CA GLY A 219 13.84 -2.61 7.71
C GLY A 219 15.12 -1.76 7.79
N VAL A 220 15.73 -1.49 6.64
CA VAL A 220 16.96 -0.68 6.54
C VAL A 220 16.69 0.80 6.76
N LYS A 221 17.68 1.54 7.22
CA LYS A 221 17.59 3.00 7.29
C LYS A 221 17.51 3.58 5.88
N LEU A 222 16.57 4.49 5.65
CA LEU A 222 16.42 5.21 4.40
C LEU A 222 16.96 6.64 4.53
N TYR A 223 17.60 7.12 3.48
CA TYR A 223 18.23 8.43 3.39
C TYR A 223 17.55 9.27 2.31
N GLU A 224 17.50 10.57 2.50
CA GLU A 224 16.87 11.48 1.54
C GLU A 224 17.69 11.69 0.26
N VAL A 225 18.98 11.38 0.30
CA VAL A 225 19.93 11.56 -0.79
C VAL A 225 20.54 10.21 -1.15
N ARG A 226 20.72 9.98 -2.44
CA ARG A 226 21.43 8.80 -2.94
C ARG A 226 22.92 8.96 -2.70
N PHE A 227 23.53 8.01 -2.01
CA PHE A 227 24.99 7.89 -1.94
C PHE A 227 25.49 7.27 -3.25
N CYS A 228 26.50 7.89 -3.85
CA CYS A 228 27.17 7.41 -5.05
C CYS A 228 28.39 6.59 -4.66
#